data_b4684ec957183d8e9141aee16a06b7e5
#
_entry.id   b4684ec957183d8e9141aee16a06b7e5
#
_cell.length_a   1.000
_cell.length_b   1.000
_cell.length_c   1.000
_cell.angle_alpha   90.00
_cell.angle_beta   90.00
_cell.angle_gamma   90.00
#
_symmetry.space_group_name_H-M   'P 1'
#
loop_
_entity.id
_entity.type
_entity.pdbx_description
1 polymer ?
#
loop_
_entity_poly.entity_id
_entity_poly.type
_entity_poly.pdbx_seq_one_letter_code
_entity_poly.pdbx_strand_id
1 'polypeptide(L)'
;MRLEDFNYVLPKELIAQQPAEPRDSCRLLMVDKKTGEWQHRRFGDILDEIRPGDVFVFNNTKVIPARLFGRRKETGGRVEALLLTPKGNDVWEILVNPGRKALPGQEIEFSENFSCTVIDKTEFGGRLVKFHYSGDFDNWLDQLGEMPTPPYIHKKLENKDEYQTVYAKFKGSAAAPTAGLHFTPELLEKMKDKGAELLFVTLHVGIGTFRPVAEENIEDHEMHREWYTIEKETAQKVNEAKEEGRRIIAVGTTSVRTLESAGQTGRVEAGSSWTQLYIYPGYQWQVVDAIVTNFHLPESTLIMMMASFAGREHILAAYEEAVRQKYRFFSFGDAMFLR
;
A
#
# COMPACT_ATOMS: atom_id res chain seq x y z
N MET A 1 -11.39 -21.43 4.31
CA MET A 1 -10.74 -21.63 2.98
C MET A 1 -9.25 -21.86 3.20
N ARG A 2 -8.58 -22.58 2.28
CA ARG A 2 -7.14 -22.85 2.42
C ARG A 2 -6.33 -21.77 1.71
N LEU A 3 -5.14 -21.50 2.21
CA LEU A 3 -4.20 -20.55 1.61
C LEU A 3 -3.86 -20.93 0.16
N GLU A 4 -3.65 -22.22 -0.10
CA GLU A 4 -3.38 -22.76 -1.44
C GLU A 4 -4.49 -22.48 -2.49
N ASP A 5 -5.73 -22.22 -2.04
CA ASP A 5 -6.86 -21.86 -2.93
C ASP A 5 -6.63 -20.52 -3.65
N PHE A 6 -5.64 -19.74 -3.22
CA PHE A 6 -5.26 -18.43 -3.79
C PHE A 6 -3.88 -18.46 -4.46
N ASN A 7 -3.39 -19.66 -4.76
CA ASN A 7 -2.12 -19.84 -5.44
C ASN A 7 -2.28 -19.73 -6.96
N TYR A 8 -1.26 -19.21 -7.61
CA TYR A 8 -1.09 -19.23 -9.06
C TYR A 8 0.42 -19.19 -9.39
N VAL A 9 0.80 -19.63 -10.58
CA VAL A 9 2.22 -19.65 -10.99
C VAL A 9 2.63 -18.26 -11.48
N LEU A 10 3.52 -17.61 -10.76
CA LEU A 10 4.10 -16.31 -11.14
C LEU A 10 5.59 -16.45 -11.49
N PRO A 11 5.97 -16.30 -12.78
CA PRO A 11 7.36 -16.20 -13.17
C PRO A 11 8.03 -14.96 -12.58
N LYS A 12 9.20 -15.12 -11.96
CA LYS A 12 9.91 -14.02 -11.27
C LYS A 12 10.28 -12.86 -12.19
N GLU A 13 10.51 -13.15 -13.45
CA GLU A 13 10.84 -12.15 -14.48
C GLU A 13 9.68 -11.19 -14.79
N LEU A 14 8.46 -11.53 -14.41
CA LEU A 14 7.31 -10.63 -14.54
C LEU A 14 7.20 -9.61 -13.41
N ILE A 15 8.00 -9.74 -12.35
CA ILE A 15 8.02 -8.77 -11.26
C ILE A 15 8.74 -7.50 -11.71
N ALA A 16 8.01 -6.41 -11.84
CA ALA A 16 8.55 -5.14 -12.32
C ALA A 16 9.57 -4.54 -11.34
N GLN A 17 10.72 -4.13 -11.87
CA GLN A 17 11.80 -3.52 -11.08
C GLN A 17 11.84 -1.99 -11.17
N GLN A 18 11.06 -1.41 -12.07
CA GLN A 18 10.93 0.05 -12.28
C GLN A 18 9.56 0.38 -12.87
N PRO A 19 9.03 1.60 -12.63
CA PRO A 19 7.74 2.02 -13.19
C PRO A 19 7.77 2.08 -14.72
N ALA A 20 6.59 2.15 -15.32
CA ALA A 20 6.46 2.54 -16.74
C ALA A 20 6.78 4.04 -16.88
N GLU A 21 7.28 4.43 -18.05
CA GLU A 21 7.55 5.82 -18.39
C GLU A 21 6.89 6.15 -19.74
N PRO A 22 5.92 7.06 -19.79
CA PRO A 22 5.24 7.69 -18.67
C PRO A 22 4.43 6.67 -17.82
N ARG A 23 4.08 7.02 -16.57
CA ARG A 23 3.45 6.09 -15.62
C ARG A 23 2.11 5.53 -16.09
N ASP A 24 1.31 6.35 -16.78
CA ASP A 24 0.00 5.98 -17.33
C ASP A 24 0.08 5.21 -18.67
N SER A 25 1.29 4.93 -19.18
CA SER A 25 1.50 4.07 -20.34
C SER A 25 1.47 2.57 -20.03
N CYS A 26 1.44 2.18 -18.75
CA CYS A 26 1.35 0.78 -18.34
C CYS A 26 0.06 0.13 -18.87
N ARG A 27 0.00 -1.20 -18.88
CA ARG A 27 -1.21 -1.93 -19.26
C ARG A 27 -2.26 -1.90 -18.17
N LEU A 28 -3.51 -2.01 -18.58
CA LEU A 28 -4.67 -2.13 -17.72
C LEU A 28 -5.45 -3.39 -18.11
N LEU A 29 -5.68 -4.29 -17.15
CA LEU A 29 -6.62 -5.40 -17.29
C LEU A 29 -7.93 -4.98 -16.62
N MET A 30 -8.96 -4.73 -17.42
CA MET A 30 -10.29 -4.46 -16.90
C MET A 30 -11.04 -5.76 -16.73
N VAL A 31 -11.64 -5.96 -15.57
CA VAL A 31 -12.39 -7.19 -15.24
C VAL A 31 -13.78 -6.82 -14.73
N ASP A 32 -14.80 -7.38 -15.37
CA ASP A 32 -16.17 -7.30 -14.86
C ASP A 32 -16.33 -8.25 -13.68
N LYS A 33 -16.65 -7.70 -12.51
CA LYS A 33 -16.72 -8.48 -11.26
C LYS A 33 -17.86 -9.50 -11.23
N LYS A 34 -18.90 -9.29 -12.06
CA LYS A 34 -20.07 -10.19 -12.11
C LYS A 34 -19.88 -11.35 -13.07
N THR A 35 -19.29 -11.09 -14.24
CA THR A 35 -19.15 -12.08 -15.31
C THR A 35 -17.77 -12.73 -15.36
N GLY A 36 -16.75 -12.08 -14.80
CA GLY A 36 -15.35 -12.47 -14.91
C GLY A 36 -14.73 -12.15 -16.28
N GLU A 37 -15.48 -11.55 -17.20
CA GLU A 37 -14.96 -11.15 -18.50
C GLU A 37 -13.91 -10.05 -18.36
N TRP A 38 -12.87 -10.10 -19.19
CA TRP A 38 -11.80 -9.10 -19.15
C TRP A 38 -11.53 -8.46 -20.50
N GLN A 39 -10.91 -7.29 -20.44
CA GLN A 39 -10.46 -6.52 -21.61
C GLN A 39 -9.05 -5.98 -21.35
N HIS A 40 -8.18 -6.10 -22.34
CA HIS A 40 -6.84 -5.53 -22.31
C HIS A 40 -6.86 -4.09 -22.81
N ARG A 41 -6.33 -3.17 -22.02
CA ARG A 41 -6.26 -1.73 -22.30
C ARG A 41 -4.89 -1.15 -21.88
N ARG A 42 -4.70 0.14 -22.13
CA ARG A 42 -3.68 0.97 -21.51
C ARG A 42 -4.28 1.70 -20.31
N PHE A 43 -3.45 2.08 -19.35
CA PHE A 43 -3.96 2.71 -18.13
C PHE A 43 -4.68 4.04 -18.43
N GLY A 44 -4.17 4.83 -19.39
CA GLY A 44 -4.82 6.06 -19.84
C GLY A 44 -6.24 5.86 -20.34
N ASP A 45 -6.59 4.66 -20.84
CA ASP A 45 -7.93 4.33 -21.33
C ASP A 45 -8.97 4.23 -20.19
N ILE A 46 -8.54 4.29 -18.92
CA ILE A 46 -9.45 4.40 -17.77
C ILE A 46 -10.40 5.60 -17.92
N LEU A 47 -9.99 6.62 -18.66
CA LEU A 47 -10.80 7.78 -18.98
C LEU A 47 -12.10 7.41 -19.71
N ASP A 48 -12.11 6.32 -20.50
CA ASP A 48 -13.28 5.88 -21.25
C ASP A 48 -14.31 5.18 -20.36
N GLU A 49 -13.89 4.77 -19.15
CA GLU A 49 -14.73 4.10 -18.16
C GLU A 49 -15.36 5.06 -17.15
N ILE A 50 -14.94 6.33 -17.17
CA ILE A 50 -15.44 7.35 -16.24
C ILE A 50 -16.85 7.76 -16.64
N ARG A 51 -17.76 7.73 -15.68
CA ARG A 51 -19.10 8.30 -15.76
C ARG A 51 -19.12 9.61 -14.98
N PRO A 52 -19.79 10.65 -15.49
CA PRO A 52 -19.97 11.87 -14.73
C PRO A 52 -20.55 11.58 -13.34
N GLY A 53 -19.91 12.12 -12.31
CA GLY A 53 -20.27 11.87 -10.92
C GLY A 53 -19.59 10.69 -10.25
N ASP A 54 -18.78 9.89 -10.95
CA ASP A 54 -17.94 8.87 -10.31
C ASP A 54 -17.00 9.49 -9.27
N VAL A 55 -16.87 8.82 -8.12
CA VAL A 55 -16.00 9.26 -7.03
C VAL A 55 -14.79 8.34 -6.94
N PHE A 56 -13.61 8.88 -7.23
CA PHE A 56 -12.33 8.17 -7.06
C PHE A 56 -11.70 8.55 -5.73
N VAL A 57 -11.41 7.55 -4.89
CA VAL A 57 -10.82 7.75 -3.57
C VAL A 57 -9.38 7.25 -3.56
N PHE A 58 -8.45 8.17 -3.29
CA PHE A 58 -7.00 7.96 -3.31
C PHE A 58 -6.43 7.99 -1.89
N ASN A 59 -5.33 7.26 -1.66
CA ASN A 59 -4.56 7.38 -0.44
C ASN A 59 -3.41 8.37 -0.65
N ASN A 60 -3.45 9.52 0.03
CA ASN A 60 -2.48 10.60 -0.10
C ASN A 60 -1.32 10.53 0.91
N THR A 61 -1.09 9.36 1.48
CA THR A 61 0.08 9.16 2.34
C THR A 61 1.38 9.40 1.58
N LYS A 62 2.38 9.93 2.28
CA LYS A 62 3.73 10.16 1.75
C LYS A 62 4.71 9.20 2.41
N VAL A 63 5.46 8.47 1.60
CA VAL A 63 6.53 7.58 2.07
C VAL A 63 7.67 8.42 2.63
N ILE A 64 8.15 8.03 3.81
CA ILE A 64 9.35 8.60 4.40
C ILE A 64 10.57 7.76 4.02
N PRO A 65 11.78 8.32 3.93
CA PRO A 65 13.01 7.57 3.71
C PRO A 65 13.37 6.77 4.97
N ALA A 66 12.57 5.75 5.23
CA ALA A 66 12.54 5.02 6.50
C ALA A 66 13.66 3.99 6.67
N ARG A 67 14.44 3.72 5.62
CA ARG A 67 15.53 2.73 5.67
C ARG A 67 16.85 3.42 5.99
N LEU A 68 17.40 3.12 7.16
CA LEU A 68 18.65 3.68 7.67
C LEU A 68 19.73 2.60 7.72
N PHE A 69 20.95 2.96 7.34
CA PHE A 69 22.13 2.11 7.47
C PHE A 69 23.05 2.68 8.53
N GLY A 70 23.40 1.85 9.52
CA GLY A 70 24.22 2.24 10.64
C GLY A 70 25.19 1.15 11.08
N ARG A 71 25.83 1.39 12.22
CA ARG A 71 26.73 0.45 12.87
C ARG A 71 26.44 0.36 14.35
N ARG A 72 26.59 -0.84 14.91
CA ARG A 72 26.55 -1.00 16.36
C ARG A 72 27.77 -0.32 16.97
N LYS A 73 27.56 0.56 17.91
CA LYS A 73 28.61 1.37 18.53
C LYS A 73 29.74 0.53 19.15
N GLU A 74 29.37 -0.53 19.85
CA GLU A 74 30.35 -1.38 20.57
C GLU A 74 31.19 -2.27 19.65
N THR A 75 30.62 -2.76 18.54
CA THR A 75 31.23 -3.82 17.72
C THR A 75 31.55 -3.39 16.29
N GLY A 76 31.11 -2.21 15.88
CA GLY A 76 31.24 -1.69 14.50
C GLY A 76 30.44 -2.49 13.45
N GLY A 77 29.69 -3.49 13.88
CA GLY A 77 28.93 -4.36 12.97
C GLY A 77 27.82 -3.60 12.25
N ARG A 78 27.71 -3.77 10.93
CA ARG A 78 26.69 -3.13 10.10
C ARG A 78 25.28 -3.54 10.53
N VAL A 79 24.36 -2.59 10.46
CA VAL A 79 22.95 -2.73 10.78
C VAL A 79 22.12 -1.96 9.76
N GLU A 80 21.06 -2.58 9.28
CA GLU A 80 19.97 -1.93 8.59
C GLU A 80 18.82 -1.77 9.58
N ALA A 81 18.31 -0.55 9.70
CA ALA A 81 17.15 -0.22 10.52
C ALA A 81 16.04 0.35 9.62
N LEU A 82 14.84 -0.19 9.76
CA LEU A 82 13.69 0.22 8.99
C LEU A 82 12.62 0.73 9.94
N LEU A 83 12.33 2.03 9.86
CA LEU A 83 11.34 2.70 10.69
C LEU A 83 9.93 2.21 10.33
N LEU A 84 9.12 1.88 11.35
CA LEU A 84 7.75 1.41 11.19
C LEU A 84 6.74 2.43 11.70
N THR A 85 6.70 2.60 13.02
CA THR A 85 5.65 3.37 13.69
C THR A 85 6.26 4.26 14.77
N PRO A 86 6.01 5.57 14.74
CA PRO A 86 6.36 6.45 15.85
C PRO A 86 5.50 6.15 17.08
N LYS A 87 6.12 6.16 18.25
CA LYS A 87 5.46 5.96 19.54
C LYS A 87 5.44 7.25 20.40
N GLY A 88 5.93 8.37 19.84
CA GLY A 88 6.10 9.62 20.54
C GLY A 88 7.44 9.74 21.30
N ASN A 89 7.82 10.96 21.69
CA ASN A 89 9.04 11.24 22.46
C ASN A 89 10.32 10.62 21.86
N ASP A 90 10.48 10.72 20.53
CA ASP A 90 11.58 10.15 19.73
C ASP A 90 11.71 8.63 19.80
N VAL A 91 10.67 7.96 20.29
CA VAL A 91 10.59 6.50 20.33
C VAL A 91 9.91 5.99 19.06
N TRP A 92 10.54 5.00 18.44
CA TRP A 92 10.05 4.35 17.23
C TRP A 92 10.07 2.83 17.37
N GLU A 93 9.09 2.20 16.77
CA GLU A 93 9.19 0.79 16.45
C GLU A 93 9.91 0.66 15.12
N ILE A 94 10.93 -0.22 15.06
CA ILE A 94 11.74 -0.46 13.86
C ILE A 94 11.96 -1.96 13.64
N LEU A 95 12.20 -2.35 12.39
CA LEU A 95 12.85 -3.63 12.09
C LEU A 95 14.35 -3.43 11.99
N VAL A 96 15.11 -4.42 12.45
CA VAL A 96 16.58 -4.38 12.43
C VAL A 96 17.11 -5.65 11.78
N ASN A 97 18.02 -5.48 10.84
CA ASN A 97 18.74 -6.58 10.21
C ASN A 97 20.27 -6.42 10.39
N PRO A 98 20.97 -7.38 11.02
CA PRO A 98 20.48 -8.62 11.64
C PRO A 98 19.85 -8.39 13.02
N GLY A 99 18.55 -8.72 13.16
CA GLY A 99 17.76 -8.46 14.36
C GLY A 99 18.26 -9.14 15.64
N ARG A 100 18.83 -10.36 15.53
CA ARG A 100 19.38 -11.09 16.68
C ARG A 100 20.54 -10.38 17.38
N LYS A 101 21.13 -9.39 16.75
CA LYS A 101 22.29 -8.62 17.26
C LYS A 101 21.91 -7.21 17.75
N ALA A 102 20.63 -6.85 17.75
CA ALA A 102 20.10 -5.60 18.30
C ALA A 102 19.36 -5.92 19.61
N LEU A 103 20.09 -5.93 20.71
CA LEU A 103 19.58 -6.24 22.05
C LEU A 103 19.28 -4.97 22.81
N PRO A 104 18.36 -5.02 23.81
CA PRO A 104 18.10 -3.89 24.70
C PRO A 104 19.39 -3.33 25.32
N GLY A 105 19.50 -2.02 25.38
CA GLY A 105 20.68 -1.28 25.86
C GLY A 105 21.75 -1.03 24.80
N GLN A 106 21.71 -1.68 23.65
CA GLN A 106 22.68 -1.44 22.58
C GLN A 106 22.37 -0.16 21.80
N GLU A 107 23.44 0.54 21.40
CA GLU A 107 23.37 1.77 20.58
C GLU A 107 23.75 1.47 19.12
N ILE A 108 22.99 2.05 18.19
CA ILE A 108 23.20 2.00 16.76
C ILE A 108 23.46 3.42 16.29
N GLU A 109 24.63 3.64 15.67
CA GLU A 109 25.04 4.92 15.12
C GLU A 109 24.80 4.93 13.60
N PHE A 110 24.07 5.95 13.11
CA PHE A 110 23.81 6.19 11.69
C PHE A 110 24.73 7.29 11.14
N SER A 111 25.07 8.26 12.00
CA SER A 111 26.11 9.29 11.79
C SER A 111 26.64 9.77 13.14
N GLU A 112 27.60 10.67 13.14
CA GLU A 112 28.21 11.25 14.35
C GLU A 112 27.17 11.83 15.32
N ASN A 113 26.10 12.45 14.77
CA ASN A 113 25.09 13.17 15.56
C ASN A 113 23.68 12.56 15.43
N PHE A 114 23.57 11.34 14.92
CA PHE A 114 22.29 10.64 14.76
C PHE A 114 22.43 9.16 15.10
N SER A 115 21.86 8.78 16.23
CA SER A 115 21.92 7.40 16.75
C SER A 115 20.58 6.97 17.38
N CYS A 116 20.47 5.71 17.75
CA CYS A 116 19.37 5.24 18.58
C CYS A 116 19.84 4.20 19.60
N THR A 117 19.12 4.12 20.71
CA THR A 117 19.29 3.07 21.73
C THR A 117 18.11 2.10 21.63
N VAL A 118 18.40 0.82 21.58
CA VAL A 118 17.38 -0.23 21.65
C VAL A 118 16.82 -0.29 23.06
N ILE A 119 15.50 -0.06 23.20
CA ILE A 119 14.81 -0.10 24.48
C ILE A 119 14.33 -1.53 24.77
N ASP A 120 13.62 -2.14 23.79
CA ASP A 120 13.01 -3.45 23.97
C ASP A 120 12.80 -4.16 22.63
N LYS A 121 12.36 -5.42 22.69
CA LYS A 121 11.87 -6.20 21.55
C LYS A 121 10.35 -6.08 21.48
N THR A 122 9.81 -6.03 20.26
CA THR A 122 8.37 -6.10 20.05
C THR A 122 7.92 -7.52 19.77
N GLU A 123 6.64 -7.82 19.98
CA GLU A 123 6.04 -9.16 19.78
C GLU A 123 6.26 -9.70 18.37
N PHE A 124 6.31 -8.82 17.37
CA PHE A 124 6.50 -9.19 15.98
C PHE A 124 7.96 -9.22 15.52
N GLY A 125 8.91 -9.31 16.46
CA GLY A 125 10.35 -9.40 16.16
C GLY A 125 11.03 -8.08 15.83
N GLY A 126 10.32 -6.95 15.92
CA GLY A 126 10.86 -5.60 15.82
C GLY A 126 11.64 -5.19 17.07
N ARG A 127 12.02 -3.91 17.08
CA ARG A 127 12.69 -3.26 18.22
C ARG A 127 11.98 -1.94 18.52
N LEU A 128 11.81 -1.66 19.79
CA LEU A 128 11.49 -0.33 20.27
C LEU A 128 12.81 0.40 20.51
N VAL A 129 13.00 1.54 19.86
CA VAL A 129 14.23 2.32 19.97
C VAL A 129 13.92 3.77 20.31
N LYS A 130 14.84 4.42 21.03
CA LYS A 130 14.83 5.86 21.22
C LYS A 130 15.93 6.50 20.41
N PHE A 131 15.56 7.46 19.55
CA PHE A 131 16.52 8.22 18.76
C PHE A 131 17.16 9.35 19.58
N HIS A 132 18.42 9.64 19.27
CA HIS A 132 19.24 10.71 19.83
C HIS A 132 19.78 11.54 18.66
N TYR A 133 19.43 12.81 18.62
CA TYR A 133 19.80 13.72 17.54
C TYR A 133 19.67 15.18 17.98
N SER A 134 20.22 16.11 17.18
CA SER A 134 20.00 17.54 17.31
C SER A 134 19.25 18.06 16.10
N GLY A 135 18.38 19.03 16.28
CA GLY A 135 17.60 19.65 15.20
C GLY A 135 16.34 18.89 14.86
N ASP A 136 16.02 18.79 13.57
CA ASP A 136 14.80 18.19 13.08
C ASP A 136 15.02 16.74 12.61
N PHE A 137 14.16 15.82 13.07
CA PHE A 137 14.24 14.39 12.76
C PHE A 137 14.03 14.10 11.26
N ASP A 138 13.10 14.81 10.63
CA ASP A 138 12.80 14.61 9.21
C ASP A 138 14.00 14.99 8.34
N ASN A 139 14.75 16.04 8.71
CA ASN A 139 15.97 16.41 8.00
C ASN A 139 17.04 15.31 8.06
N TRP A 140 17.17 14.62 9.20
CA TRP A 140 18.06 13.46 9.30
C TRP A 140 17.63 12.32 8.41
N LEU A 141 16.32 12.03 8.36
CA LEU A 141 15.79 10.99 7.46
C LEU A 141 16.00 11.37 6.00
N ASP A 142 15.79 12.62 5.62
CA ASP A 142 15.98 13.07 4.23
C ASP A 142 17.46 12.96 3.78
N GLN A 143 18.42 13.15 4.71
CA GLN A 143 19.85 13.06 4.43
C GLN A 143 20.38 11.62 4.43
N LEU A 144 20.00 10.81 5.42
CA LEU A 144 20.60 9.51 5.68
C LEU A 144 19.71 8.34 5.23
N GLY A 145 18.41 8.59 5.08
CA GLY A 145 17.44 7.56 4.78
C GLY A 145 17.34 7.23 3.28
N GLU A 146 17.13 5.97 3.01
CA GLU A 146 16.72 5.46 1.69
C GLU A 146 15.24 5.13 1.66
N MET A 147 14.64 5.24 0.46
CA MET A 147 13.24 4.86 0.26
C MET A 147 13.07 3.35 0.51
N PRO A 148 12.11 2.96 1.35
CA PRO A 148 11.93 1.57 1.77
C PRO A 148 11.17 0.77 0.70
N THR A 149 11.79 0.56 -0.46
CA THR A 149 11.20 -0.30 -1.49
C THR A 149 10.96 -1.72 -0.97
N PRO A 150 9.88 -2.38 -1.43
CA PRO A 150 9.62 -3.77 -1.07
C PRO A 150 10.78 -4.72 -1.41
N PRO A 151 10.90 -5.86 -0.71
CA PRO A 151 12.06 -6.76 -0.85
C PRO A 151 12.21 -7.39 -2.23
N TYR A 152 11.16 -7.41 -3.05
CA TYR A 152 11.20 -7.93 -4.42
C TYR A 152 11.70 -6.89 -5.44
N ILE A 153 11.89 -5.64 -5.05
CA ILE A 153 12.53 -4.60 -5.87
C ILE A 153 14.01 -4.55 -5.47
N HIS A 154 14.85 -5.05 -6.37
CA HIS A 154 16.28 -5.12 -6.18
C HIS A 154 17.03 -3.98 -6.86
N LYS A 155 16.41 -3.34 -7.86
CA LYS A 155 16.97 -2.18 -8.54
C LYS A 155 16.90 -0.97 -7.61
N LYS A 156 18.04 -0.27 -7.43
CA LYS A 156 18.06 1.00 -6.69
C LYS A 156 17.27 2.05 -7.47
N LEU A 157 16.44 2.82 -6.77
CA LEU A 157 15.73 3.95 -7.37
C LEU A 157 16.73 5.01 -7.81
N GLU A 158 16.55 5.55 -9.00
CA GLU A 158 17.33 6.68 -9.51
C GLU A 158 16.85 7.99 -8.88
N ASN A 159 15.54 8.09 -8.63
CA ASN A 159 14.90 9.21 -7.96
C ASN A 159 13.94 8.68 -6.88
N LYS A 160 13.97 9.30 -5.68
CA LYS A 160 13.05 9.01 -4.57
C LYS A 160 11.57 9.16 -4.98
N ASP A 161 11.27 10.05 -5.92
CA ASP A 161 9.91 10.31 -6.41
C ASP A 161 9.34 9.16 -7.26
N GLU A 162 10.17 8.22 -7.74
CA GLU A 162 9.69 7.02 -8.44
C GLU A 162 8.78 6.16 -7.54
N TYR A 163 8.98 6.22 -6.22
CA TYR A 163 8.18 5.49 -5.23
C TYR A 163 7.26 6.42 -4.42
N GLN A 164 6.74 7.48 -5.06
CA GLN A 164 5.74 8.41 -4.52
C GLN A 164 4.62 8.63 -5.52
N THR A 165 3.40 8.81 -5.01
CA THR A 165 2.29 9.29 -5.84
C THR A 165 2.42 10.79 -6.07
N VAL A 166 1.90 11.30 -7.19
CA VAL A 166 1.95 12.74 -7.53
C VAL A 166 1.12 13.61 -6.58
N TYR A 167 0.27 13.00 -5.78
CA TYR A 167 -0.59 13.65 -4.78
C TYR A 167 -0.21 13.31 -3.33
N ALA A 168 0.98 12.72 -3.09
CA ALA A 168 1.47 12.40 -1.76
C ALA A 168 1.60 13.65 -0.89
N LYS A 169 0.96 13.65 0.29
CA LYS A 169 0.85 14.84 1.16
C LYS A 169 1.32 14.58 2.58
N PHE A 170 0.77 13.59 3.26
CA PHE A 170 1.00 13.36 4.69
C PHE A 170 2.08 12.30 4.92
N LYS A 171 3.25 12.73 5.46
CA LYS A 171 4.38 11.86 5.81
C LYS A 171 3.98 10.84 6.89
N GLY A 172 4.54 9.63 6.83
CA GLY A 172 4.37 8.61 7.87
C GLY A 172 4.27 7.17 7.36
N SER A 173 4.30 6.95 6.07
CA SER A 173 4.20 5.61 5.48
C SER A 173 5.55 4.99 5.23
N ALA A 174 5.65 3.68 5.51
CA ALA A 174 6.81 2.86 5.14
C ALA A 174 6.69 2.25 3.73
N ALA A 175 5.54 2.38 3.06
CA ALA A 175 5.35 1.94 1.68
C ALA A 175 4.40 2.85 0.91
N ALA A 176 4.57 2.95 -0.40
CA ALA A 176 3.71 3.73 -1.26
C ALA A 176 2.36 3.01 -1.51
N PRO A 177 1.25 3.74 -1.69
CA PRO A 177 -0.01 3.21 -2.22
C PRO A 177 0.14 3.01 -3.73
N THR A 178 0.75 1.88 -4.12
CA THR A 178 1.36 1.69 -5.45
C THR A 178 0.39 1.73 -6.62
N ALA A 179 -0.89 1.42 -6.43
CA ALA A 179 -1.90 1.63 -7.47
C ALA A 179 -2.05 3.12 -7.87
N GLY A 180 -1.72 4.02 -6.96
CA GLY A 180 -1.70 5.46 -7.24
C GLY A 180 -0.52 5.92 -8.09
N LEU A 181 0.52 5.10 -8.23
CA LEU A 181 1.70 5.45 -9.02
C LEU A 181 1.39 5.56 -10.52
N HIS A 182 0.32 4.93 -10.98
CA HIS A 182 -0.09 4.96 -12.39
C HIS A 182 -0.69 6.31 -12.81
N PHE A 183 -1.13 7.11 -11.85
CA PHE A 183 -1.78 8.40 -12.14
C PHE A 183 -0.76 9.51 -12.32
N THR A 184 -0.83 10.20 -13.44
CA THR A 184 -0.08 11.44 -13.72
C THR A 184 -0.95 12.65 -13.39
N PRO A 185 -0.35 13.85 -13.17
CA PRO A 185 -1.13 15.09 -12.98
C PRO A 185 -2.09 15.34 -14.14
N GLU A 186 -1.65 15.11 -15.37
CA GLU A 186 -2.43 15.31 -16.58
C GLU A 186 -3.62 14.35 -16.66
N LEU A 187 -3.44 13.09 -16.24
CA LEU A 187 -4.53 12.11 -16.18
C LEU A 187 -5.57 12.52 -15.14
N LEU A 188 -5.14 12.96 -13.95
CA LEU A 188 -6.05 13.43 -12.89
C LEU A 188 -6.90 14.63 -13.32
N GLU A 189 -6.31 15.60 -14.04
CA GLU A 189 -7.08 16.73 -14.58
C GLU A 189 -8.09 16.27 -15.63
N LYS A 190 -7.70 15.41 -16.59
CA LYS A 190 -8.64 14.84 -17.58
C LYS A 190 -9.79 14.06 -16.93
N MET A 191 -9.55 13.40 -15.80
CA MET A 191 -10.61 12.72 -15.03
C MET A 191 -11.62 13.72 -14.48
N LYS A 192 -11.16 14.85 -13.92
CA LYS A 192 -12.04 15.95 -13.46
C LYS A 192 -12.84 16.55 -14.61
N ASP A 193 -12.20 16.78 -15.75
CA ASP A 193 -12.87 17.30 -16.97
C ASP A 193 -13.98 16.37 -17.45
N LYS A 194 -13.85 15.05 -17.22
CA LYS A 194 -14.89 14.05 -17.48
C LYS A 194 -15.97 13.97 -16.39
N GLY A 195 -15.89 14.81 -15.37
CA GLY A 195 -16.86 14.87 -14.29
C GLY A 195 -16.62 13.90 -13.15
N ALA A 196 -15.42 13.32 -13.03
CA ALA A 196 -15.05 12.54 -11.85
C ALA A 196 -14.72 13.44 -10.66
N GLU A 197 -15.17 13.05 -9.48
CA GLU A 197 -14.76 13.65 -8.23
C GLU A 197 -13.58 12.91 -7.63
N LEU A 198 -12.49 13.63 -7.30
CA LEU A 198 -11.28 13.05 -6.74
C LEU A 198 -11.20 13.36 -5.24
N LEU A 199 -11.30 12.33 -4.42
CA LEU A 199 -11.27 12.44 -2.96
C LEU A 199 -10.04 11.74 -2.40
N PHE A 200 -9.64 12.14 -1.19
CA PHE A 200 -8.43 11.64 -0.57
C PHE A 200 -8.70 11.15 0.85
N VAL A 201 -8.10 10.02 1.16
CA VAL A 201 -7.96 9.47 2.51
C VAL A 201 -6.47 9.33 2.84
N THR A 202 -6.13 9.17 4.10
CA THR A 202 -4.77 8.88 4.51
C THR A 202 -4.76 7.54 5.25
N LEU A 203 -3.93 6.60 4.80
CA LEU A 203 -3.59 5.40 5.55
C LEU A 203 -2.08 5.22 5.47
N HIS A 204 -1.43 5.17 6.61
CA HIS A 204 0.02 4.91 6.68
C HIS A 204 0.28 3.41 6.63
N VAL A 205 0.85 2.98 5.49
CA VAL A 205 1.14 1.58 5.23
C VAL A 205 2.32 1.12 6.08
N GLY A 206 2.09 0.11 6.88
CA GLY A 206 3.14 -0.60 7.62
C GLY A 206 3.78 -1.72 6.80
N ILE A 207 4.93 -2.22 7.24
CA ILE A 207 5.66 -3.31 6.57
C ILE A 207 4.93 -4.65 6.69
N GLY A 208 4.00 -4.77 7.62
CA GLY A 208 3.16 -5.96 7.74
C GLY A 208 2.47 -6.36 6.43
N THR A 209 2.19 -5.39 5.54
CA THR A 209 1.61 -5.62 4.21
C THR A 209 2.46 -6.54 3.32
N PHE A 210 3.77 -6.62 3.57
CA PHE A 210 4.68 -7.49 2.80
C PHE A 210 5.00 -8.82 3.50
N ARG A 211 4.39 -9.11 4.65
CA ARG A 211 4.55 -10.40 5.30
C ARG A 211 3.72 -11.45 4.59
N PRO A 212 4.31 -12.61 4.25
CA PRO A 212 3.53 -13.75 3.77
C PRO A 212 2.52 -14.19 4.81
N VAL A 213 1.36 -14.65 4.37
CA VAL A 213 0.42 -15.40 5.21
C VAL A 213 1.08 -16.73 5.53
N ALA A 214 1.09 -17.12 6.79
CA ALA A 214 1.75 -18.34 7.25
C ALA A 214 0.74 -19.44 7.65
N GLU A 215 -0.49 -19.04 7.87
CA GLU A 215 -1.59 -19.90 8.32
C GLU A 215 -2.14 -20.71 7.13
N GLU A 216 -2.40 -22.02 7.32
CA GLU A 216 -3.02 -22.87 6.29
C GLU A 216 -4.47 -22.48 6.01
N ASN A 217 -5.23 -22.12 7.03
CA ASN A 217 -6.58 -21.59 6.92
C ASN A 217 -6.52 -20.07 6.93
N ILE A 218 -7.07 -19.45 5.89
CA ILE A 218 -6.99 -17.98 5.76
C ILE A 218 -7.72 -17.23 6.88
N GLU A 219 -8.75 -17.85 7.46
CA GLU A 219 -9.55 -17.29 8.55
C GLU A 219 -8.75 -17.12 9.87
N ASP A 220 -7.67 -17.88 10.03
CA ASP A 220 -6.80 -17.84 11.23
C ASP A 220 -5.77 -16.71 11.15
N HIS A 221 -5.66 -16.04 9.99
CA HIS A 221 -4.68 -14.96 9.80
C HIS A 221 -5.09 -13.67 10.51
N GLU A 222 -4.16 -13.13 11.30
CA GLU A 222 -4.32 -11.84 11.97
C GLU A 222 -3.68 -10.70 11.16
N MET A 223 -4.53 -9.78 10.67
CA MET A 223 -4.05 -8.57 10.01
C MET A 223 -3.39 -7.62 10.99
N HIS A 224 -2.26 -7.07 10.58
CA HIS A 224 -1.59 -5.99 11.31
C HIS A 224 -2.43 -4.71 11.31
N ARG A 225 -2.19 -3.88 12.35
CA ARG A 225 -2.88 -2.61 12.52
C ARG A 225 -2.23 -1.53 11.66
N GLU A 226 -3.06 -0.73 10.99
CA GLU A 226 -2.64 0.45 10.25
C GLU A 226 -3.50 1.65 10.64
N TRP A 227 -2.84 2.80 10.82
CA TRP A 227 -3.54 4.04 11.16
C TRP A 227 -4.07 4.71 9.91
N TYR A 228 -5.33 5.14 9.97
CA TYR A 228 -5.96 5.90 8.89
C TYR A 228 -6.69 7.13 9.42
N THR A 229 -6.95 8.08 8.51
CA THR A 229 -7.83 9.22 8.73
C THR A 229 -8.64 9.53 7.48
N ILE A 230 -9.88 9.95 7.70
CA ILE A 230 -10.80 10.48 6.70
C ILE A 230 -11.26 11.86 7.16
N GLU A 231 -11.04 12.89 6.35
CA GLU A 231 -11.50 14.23 6.62
C GLU A 231 -13.04 14.31 6.51
N LYS A 232 -13.65 15.22 7.27
CA LYS A 232 -15.11 15.37 7.34
C LYS A 232 -15.73 15.61 5.95
N GLU A 233 -15.11 16.46 5.15
CA GLU A 233 -15.57 16.74 3.79
C GLU A 233 -15.53 15.50 2.90
N THR A 234 -14.44 14.71 2.96
CA THR A 234 -14.31 13.47 2.22
C THR A 234 -15.39 12.46 2.62
N ALA A 235 -15.59 12.24 3.92
CA ALA A 235 -16.63 11.33 4.39
C ALA A 235 -18.04 11.76 3.95
N GLN A 236 -18.33 13.06 4.03
CA GLN A 236 -19.60 13.61 3.59
C GLN A 236 -19.83 13.35 2.10
N LYS A 237 -18.87 13.69 1.23
CA LYS A 237 -18.98 13.50 -0.22
C LYS A 237 -19.10 12.03 -0.64
N VAL A 238 -18.39 11.12 0.04
CA VAL A 238 -18.56 9.67 -0.19
C VAL A 238 -19.97 9.22 0.17
N ASN A 239 -20.51 9.69 1.29
CA ASN A 239 -21.87 9.34 1.71
C ASN A 239 -22.94 9.92 0.76
N GLU A 240 -22.78 11.16 0.32
CA GLU A 240 -23.65 11.79 -0.67
C GLU A 240 -23.63 11.01 -1.98
N ALA A 241 -22.43 10.64 -2.47
CA ALA A 241 -22.28 9.81 -3.67
C ALA A 241 -23.04 8.48 -3.54
N LYS A 242 -22.93 7.83 -2.39
CA LYS A 242 -23.61 6.57 -2.12
C LYS A 242 -25.14 6.74 -2.10
N GLU A 243 -25.64 7.77 -1.45
CA GLU A 243 -27.07 8.11 -1.40
C GLU A 243 -27.65 8.43 -2.80
N GLU A 244 -26.83 9.04 -3.67
CA GLU A 244 -27.17 9.37 -5.06
C GLU A 244 -26.97 8.21 -6.05
N GLY A 245 -26.43 7.07 -5.61
CA GLY A 245 -26.13 5.90 -6.46
C GLY A 245 -24.96 6.13 -7.43
N ARG A 246 -24.08 7.09 -7.13
CA ARG A 246 -22.82 7.29 -7.84
C ARG A 246 -21.79 6.24 -7.43
N ARG A 247 -20.95 5.79 -8.36
CA ARG A 247 -19.95 4.76 -8.08
C ARG A 247 -18.82 5.31 -7.21
N ILE A 248 -18.43 4.54 -6.20
CA ILE A 248 -17.27 4.79 -5.37
C ILE A 248 -16.15 3.86 -5.81
N ILE A 249 -15.10 4.41 -6.40
CA ILE A 249 -13.96 3.71 -6.98
C ILE A 249 -12.75 3.89 -6.06
N ALA A 250 -12.32 2.83 -5.39
CA ALA A 250 -11.14 2.86 -4.55
C ALA A 250 -9.87 2.66 -5.39
N VAL A 251 -8.89 3.56 -5.23
CA VAL A 251 -7.57 3.43 -5.85
C VAL A 251 -6.60 2.83 -4.84
N GLY A 252 -6.29 1.55 -5.04
CA GLY A 252 -5.44 0.74 -4.18
C GLY A 252 -6.16 0.10 -3.00
N THR A 253 -5.58 -1.00 -2.54
CA THR A 253 -6.10 -1.79 -1.41
C THR A 253 -6.12 -1.02 -0.10
N THR A 254 -5.26 0.00 0.04
CA THR A 254 -5.24 0.91 1.20
C THR A 254 -6.48 1.81 1.26
N SER A 255 -6.92 2.35 0.11
CA SER A 255 -8.16 3.11 0.01
C SER A 255 -9.37 2.22 0.28
N VAL A 256 -9.37 0.98 -0.23
CA VAL A 256 -10.39 -0.03 0.09
C VAL A 256 -10.47 -0.24 1.60
N ARG A 257 -9.36 -0.59 2.25
CA ARG A 257 -9.34 -0.86 3.69
C ARG A 257 -9.80 0.34 4.52
N THR A 258 -9.42 1.53 4.12
CA THR A 258 -9.85 2.77 4.80
C THR A 258 -11.35 2.97 4.70
N LEU A 259 -11.91 2.92 3.48
CA LEU A 259 -13.33 3.13 3.23
C LEU A 259 -14.19 2.07 3.89
N GLU A 260 -13.84 0.80 3.72
CA GLU A 260 -14.59 -0.31 4.32
C GLU A 260 -14.47 -0.35 5.85
N SER A 261 -13.33 0.08 6.44
CA SER A 261 -13.20 0.18 7.89
C SER A 261 -14.05 1.30 8.48
N ALA A 262 -14.08 2.46 7.82
CA ALA A 262 -14.86 3.60 8.27
C ALA A 262 -16.36 3.46 7.93
N GLY A 263 -16.70 2.62 6.98
CA GLY A 263 -18.04 2.43 6.45
C GLY A 263 -18.77 1.18 6.94
N GLN A 264 -18.28 0.48 7.97
CA GLN A 264 -18.87 -0.79 8.46
C GLN A 264 -20.35 -0.69 8.85
N THR A 265 -20.80 0.48 9.26
CA THR A 265 -22.21 0.75 9.60
C THR A 265 -23.07 1.08 8.38
N GLY A 266 -22.50 1.04 7.16
CA GLY A 266 -23.16 1.45 5.92
C GLY A 266 -23.01 2.94 5.60
N ARG A 267 -22.39 3.72 6.49
CA ARG A 267 -22.06 5.14 6.32
C ARG A 267 -20.63 5.40 6.72
N VAL A 268 -19.86 6.09 5.88
CA VAL A 268 -18.46 6.42 6.16
C VAL A 268 -18.37 7.48 7.24
N GLU A 269 -17.65 7.16 8.31
CA GLU A 269 -17.41 8.07 9.43
C GLU A 269 -16.09 8.82 9.24
N ALA A 270 -16.13 10.14 9.50
CA ALA A 270 -14.93 10.97 9.50
C ALA A 270 -14.14 10.78 10.80
N GLY A 271 -12.82 10.97 10.71
CA GLY A 271 -11.95 10.91 11.87
C GLY A 271 -10.74 10.00 11.64
N SER A 272 -10.01 9.77 12.72
CA SER A 272 -8.81 8.92 12.69
C SER A 272 -9.01 7.69 13.56
N SER A 273 -8.57 6.55 13.07
CA SER A 273 -8.66 5.28 13.79
C SER A 273 -7.59 4.29 13.33
N TRP A 274 -7.57 3.12 13.94
CA TRP A 274 -6.75 2.01 13.54
C TRP A 274 -7.61 0.95 12.86
N THR A 275 -7.14 0.39 11.73
CA THR A 275 -7.79 -0.73 11.07
C THR A 275 -6.96 -2.00 11.17
N GLN A 276 -7.61 -3.11 11.45
CA GLN A 276 -7.11 -4.48 11.29
C GLN A 276 -8.01 -5.25 10.29
N LEU A 277 -8.81 -4.51 9.52
CA LEU A 277 -9.77 -5.13 8.61
C LEU A 277 -9.08 -6.07 7.64
N TYR A 278 -9.48 -7.34 7.70
CA TYR A 278 -9.08 -8.40 6.81
C TYR A 278 -10.26 -8.75 5.91
N ILE A 279 -10.10 -8.51 4.61
CA ILE A 279 -11.13 -8.75 3.60
C ILE A 279 -10.74 -9.99 2.81
N TYR A 280 -11.58 -11.02 2.86
CA TYR A 280 -11.45 -12.27 2.13
C TYR A 280 -12.83 -12.76 1.68
N PRO A 281 -12.96 -13.81 0.84
CA PRO A 281 -14.25 -14.27 0.34
C PRO A 281 -15.27 -14.52 1.44
N GLY A 282 -16.47 -13.96 1.27
CA GLY A 282 -17.54 -13.92 2.27
C GLY A 282 -17.72 -12.54 2.92
N TYR A 283 -16.77 -11.61 2.73
CA TYR A 283 -16.91 -10.23 3.20
C TYR A 283 -18.09 -9.52 2.52
N GLN A 284 -18.85 -8.77 3.31
CA GLN A 284 -19.98 -7.97 2.82
C GLN A 284 -19.53 -6.54 2.55
N TRP A 285 -19.34 -6.21 1.30
CA TRP A 285 -18.90 -4.88 0.84
C TRP A 285 -19.93 -3.81 1.17
N GLN A 286 -19.49 -2.74 1.81
CA GLN A 286 -20.36 -1.67 2.31
C GLN A 286 -20.28 -0.37 1.50
N VAL A 287 -19.10 -0.04 0.99
CA VAL A 287 -18.82 1.27 0.43
C VAL A 287 -18.32 1.19 -1.01
N VAL A 288 -17.40 0.27 -1.32
CA VAL A 288 -16.64 0.29 -2.58
C VAL A 288 -17.38 -0.44 -3.69
N ASP A 289 -17.56 0.25 -4.84
CA ASP A 289 -18.24 -0.28 -6.03
C ASP A 289 -17.27 -0.80 -7.10
N ALA A 290 -16.07 -0.21 -7.19
CA ALA A 290 -15.03 -0.61 -8.12
C ALA A 290 -13.63 -0.38 -7.54
N ILE A 291 -12.62 -1.10 -8.04
CA ILE A 291 -11.27 -1.05 -7.51
C ILE A 291 -10.25 -0.92 -8.65
N VAL A 292 -9.37 0.09 -8.55
CA VAL A 292 -8.14 0.17 -9.35
C VAL A 292 -7.00 -0.36 -8.47
N THR A 293 -6.25 -1.34 -8.94
CA THR A 293 -5.20 -1.98 -8.16
C THR A 293 -4.04 -2.49 -9.03
N ASN A 294 -2.94 -2.92 -8.39
CA ASN A 294 -1.88 -3.68 -9.05
C ASN A 294 -2.19 -5.19 -9.04
N PHE A 295 -1.39 -5.98 -9.76
CA PHE A 295 -1.36 -7.43 -9.58
C PHE A 295 -0.61 -7.80 -8.32
N HIS A 296 -1.16 -8.74 -7.53
CA HIS A 296 -0.70 -9.11 -6.21
C HIS A 296 0.00 -10.48 -6.20
N LEU A 297 0.79 -10.75 -5.15
CA LEU A 297 1.43 -12.05 -4.92
C LEU A 297 0.41 -13.19 -4.79
N PRO A 298 0.77 -14.40 -5.26
CA PRO A 298 0.02 -15.60 -4.87
C PRO A 298 0.01 -15.72 -3.34
N GLU A 299 -1.07 -16.27 -2.81
CA GLU A 299 -1.26 -16.55 -1.39
C GLU A 299 -1.17 -15.31 -0.48
N SER A 300 -1.37 -14.11 -1.03
CA SER A 300 -1.37 -12.86 -0.24
C SER A 300 -2.77 -12.44 0.19
N THR A 301 -2.86 -11.69 1.30
CA THR A 301 -4.13 -11.07 1.74
C THR A 301 -4.75 -10.18 0.67
N LEU A 302 -3.95 -9.64 -0.24
CA LEU A 302 -4.40 -8.74 -1.28
C LEU A 302 -5.09 -9.46 -2.45
N ILE A 303 -4.63 -10.64 -2.87
CA ILE A 303 -5.37 -11.45 -3.86
C ILE A 303 -6.67 -11.99 -3.26
N MET A 304 -6.69 -12.30 -1.95
CA MET A 304 -7.90 -12.70 -1.23
C MET A 304 -8.95 -11.59 -1.20
N MET A 305 -8.51 -10.33 -1.01
CA MET A 305 -9.38 -9.15 -1.10
C MET A 305 -9.98 -9.01 -2.49
N MET A 306 -9.19 -9.17 -3.55
CA MET A 306 -9.70 -9.13 -4.94
C MET A 306 -10.66 -10.29 -5.20
N ALA A 307 -10.35 -11.47 -4.72
CA ALA A 307 -11.21 -12.65 -4.80
C ALA A 307 -12.54 -12.47 -4.05
N SER A 308 -12.53 -11.75 -2.92
CA SER A 308 -13.74 -11.34 -2.21
C SER A 308 -14.62 -10.38 -3.04
N PHE A 309 -13.99 -9.51 -3.84
CA PHE A 309 -14.69 -8.48 -4.61
C PHE A 309 -15.30 -8.99 -5.91
N ALA A 310 -14.58 -9.83 -6.65
CA ALA A 310 -14.97 -10.26 -7.99
C ALA A 310 -15.17 -11.77 -8.14
N GLY A 311 -15.03 -12.52 -7.05
CA GLY A 311 -15.06 -13.98 -7.09
C GLY A 311 -13.67 -14.60 -7.32
N ARG A 312 -13.37 -15.66 -6.57
CA ARG A 312 -12.05 -16.31 -6.61
C ARG A 312 -11.70 -16.83 -8.01
N GLU A 313 -12.63 -17.52 -8.65
CA GLU A 313 -12.41 -18.13 -9.97
C GLU A 313 -12.14 -17.07 -11.04
N HIS A 314 -12.89 -15.95 -11.02
CA HIS A 314 -12.69 -14.83 -11.94
C HIS A 314 -11.30 -14.19 -11.75
N ILE A 315 -10.90 -13.98 -10.50
CA ILE A 315 -9.60 -13.37 -10.19
C ILE A 315 -8.45 -14.28 -10.60
N LEU A 316 -8.50 -15.58 -10.26
CA LEU A 316 -7.44 -16.50 -10.65
C LEU A 316 -7.33 -16.63 -12.18
N ALA A 317 -8.44 -16.75 -12.90
CA ALA A 317 -8.43 -16.76 -14.36
C ALA A 317 -7.87 -15.48 -14.98
N ALA A 318 -8.20 -14.30 -14.41
CA ALA A 318 -7.65 -13.02 -14.85
C ALA A 318 -6.13 -12.92 -14.58
N TYR A 319 -5.64 -13.48 -13.47
CA TYR A 319 -4.21 -13.52 -13.14
C TYR A 319 -3.44 -14.49 -14.04
N GLU A 320 -3.99 -15.67 -14.34
CA GLU A 320 -3.42 -16.61 -15.30
C GLU A 320 -3.33 -15.99 -16.70
N GLU A 321 -4.38 -15.29 -17.14
CA GLU A 321 -4.36 -14.52 -18.38
C GLU A 321 -3.28 -13.42 -18.37
N ALA A 322 -3.15 -12.67 -17.26
CA ALA A 322 -2.13 -11.65 -17.12
C ALA A 322 -0.71 -12.24 -17.22
N VAL A 323 -0.46 -13.41 -16.60
CA VAL A 323 0.80 -14.14 -16.72
C VAL A 323 1.04 -14.58 -18.17
N ARG A 324 0.04 -15.18 -18.82
CA ARG A 324 0.10 -15.62 -20.23
C ARG A 324 0.44 -14.48 -21.18
N GLN A 325 -0.12 -13.30 -20.93
CA GLN A 325 0.10 -12.08 -21.72
C GLN A 325 1.34 -11.30 -21.27
N LYS A 326 2.11 -11.83 -20.30
CA LYS A 326 3.31 -11.20 -19.77
C LYS A 326 3.05 -9.78 -19.23
N TYR A 327 1.98 -9.60 -18.47
CA TYR A 327 1.80 -8.40 -17.67
C TYR A 327 2.92 -8.29 -16.64
N ARG A 328 3.23 -7.06 -16.24
CA ARG A 328 4.19 -6.80 -15.17
C ARG A 328 3.45 -6.78 -13.83
N PHE A 329 4.05 -7.37 -12.83
CA PHE A 329 3.43 -7.57 -11.52
C PHE A 329 4.02 -6.67 -10.44
N PHE A 330 3.27 -6.46 -9.37
CA PHE A 330 3.55 -5.71 -8.15
C PHE A 330 3.67 -4.19 -8.31
N SER A 331 4.41 -3.55 -7.37
CA SER A 331 4.43 -2.10 -7.13
C SER A 331 4.66 -1.24 -8.36
N PHE A 332 5.53 -1.67 -9.27
CA PHE A 332 5.85 -0.97 -10.52
C PHE A 332 5.26 -1.67 -11.75
N GLY A 333 4.41 -2.63 -11.52
CA GLY A 333 3.80 -3.43 -12.58
C GLY A 333 2.70 -2.71 -13.35
N ASP A 334 1.88 -3.49 -14.00
CA ASP A 334 0.67 -3.07 -14.69
C ASP A 334 -0.51 -3.01 -13.72
N ALA A 335 -1.63 -2.47 -14.15
CA ALA A 335 -2.81 -2.27 -13.33
C ALA A 335 -3.96 -3.21 -13.68
N MET A 336 -4.87 -3.37 -12.73
CA MET A 336 -6.17 -4.02 -12.88
C MET A 336 -7.28 -3.04 -12.48
N PHE A 337 -8.39 -3.07 -13.19
CA PHE A 337 -9.61 -2.35 -12.84
C PHE A 337 -10.76 -3.32 -12.71
N LEU A 338 -11.20 -3.57 -11.48
CA LEU A 338 -12.37 -4.40 -11.15
C LEU A 338 -13.62 -3.51 -11.08
N ARG A 339 -14.60 -3.78 -11.94
CA ARG A 339 -15.78 -2.91 -12.10
C ARG A 339 -17.11 -3.66 -12.09
#